data_ea1d37122c07a0967b8c4fb9798ae700
#
_entry.id   ea1d37122c07a0967b8c4fb9798ae700
#
_cell.length_a   1.000
_cell.length_b   1.000
_cell.length_c   1.000
_cell.angle_alpha   90.00
_cell.angle_beta   90.00
_cell.angle_gamma   90.00
#
_symmetry.space_group_name_H-M   'P 1'
#
loop_
_entity.id
_entity.type
_entity.pdbx_description
1 polymer ?
#
loop_
_entity_poly.entity_id
_entity_poly.type
_entity_poly.pdbx_seq_one_letter_code
_entity_poly.pdbx_strand_id
1 'polypeptide(L)'
;MSGLDSRQSEVEEELGAHAVAAVASDSAKSADTADTANSADFADTADTADSAKSAKSANTAKSADSADSSSVVFGSCPIPVFEHRQIVLGHGSGGKLTSELIDTIFLPAFGNPILDKMDDQAVLRINGTRLAFTTDSFVVTPIFFPGGDIGRIAVNGTVNDLAMSGARPLYLSAAFILEEGLAVEDLRRVVESMRASAAEAGVQLVTGDTKVVNRGKGDQIFITTTGVGVIEDGVNISADRARIGDKIILSGYIGDHGMAIMSQRENLEFEGAIASDCASLNGLVADMLETPSFGTADFLHCMRDPTRGGVATTLHEIAKHARVGMVLREQSIPVRESVQGACELLGLDPLYVANEGKLLAIVADEMAAEVLAQMRRHPLGRDAAIIGEVVADHPGMVLMKTGIGGTRVLDVMFGEQLPRIC
;
A
#
# COMPACT_ATOMS: atom_id res chain seq x y z
N MET A 1 -33.42 -36.81 19.69
CA MET A 1 -32.46 -35.82 19.23
C MET A 1 -33.21 -34.72 18.49
N SER A 2 -34.00 -33.93 19.21
CA SER A 2 -34.81 -32.81 18.64
C SER A 2 -35.18 -31.82 19.77
N GLY A 3 -34.18 -31.22 20.39
CA GLY A 3 -34.45 -30.32 21.55
C GLY A 3 -33.33 -29.33 21.84
N LEU A 4 -32.29 -29.25 20.98
CA LEU A 4 -31.15 -28.34 21.19
C LEU A 4 -31.10 -27.18 20.16
N ASP A 5 -31.85 -27.27 19.06
CA ASP A 5 -31.81 -26.26 18.00
C ASP A 5 -32.73 -25.04 18.21
N SER A 6 -33.73 -25.17 19.11
CA SER A 6 -34.67 -24.07 19.34
C SER A 6 -34.25 -23.04 20.40
N ARG A 7 -33.23 -23.34 21.21
CA ARG A 7 -32.72 -22.38 22.22
C ARG A 7 -31.58 -21.45 21.71
N GLN A 8 -30.94 -21.81 20.65
CA GLN A 8 -29.91 -20.94 20.06
C GLN A 8 -30.51 -19.81 19.24
N SER A 9 -31.63 -20.01 18.57
CA SER A 9 -32.29 -18.95 17.78
C SER A 9 -32.96 -17.87 18.65
N GLU A 10 -33.44 -18.20 19.84
CA GLU A 10 -34.04 -17.21 20.73
C GLU A 10 -33.00 -16.33 21.44
N VAL A 11 -31.79 -16.81 21.67
CA VAL A 11 -30.71 -16.03 22.30
C VAL A 11 -30.07 -15.06 21.29
N GLU A 12 -30.04 -15.40 20.02
CA GLU A 12 -29.52 -14.49 18.96
C GLU A 12 -30.51 -13.36 18.65
N GLU A 13 -31.80 -13.57 18.77
CA GLU A 13 -32.84 -12.55 18.55
C GLU A 13 -32.92 -11.53 19.71
N GLU A 14 -32.68 -11.94 20.97
CA GLU A 14 -32.67 -11.04 22.13
C GLU A 14 -31.38 -10.18 22.18
N LEU A 15 -30.22 -10.68 21.72
CA LEU A 15 -28.99 -9.91 21.66
C LEU A 15 -29.01 -8.86 20.54
N GLY A 16 -29.74 -9.11 19.45
CA GLY A 16 -29.90 -8.15 18.36
C GLY A 16 -30.77 -6.94 18.72
N ALA A 17 -31.77 -7.13 19.56
CA ALA A 17 -32.70 -6.06 19.95
C ALA A 17 -32.11 -5.07 20.94
N HIS A 18 -31.18 -5.47 21.79
CA HIS A 18 -30.53 -4.57 22.76
C HIS A 18 -29.43 -3.70 22.17
N ALA A 19 -28.82 -4.09 21.05
CA ALA A 19 -27.77 -3.29 20.40
C ALA A 19 -28.34 -2.09 19.62
N VAL A 20 -29.58 -2.18 19.14
CA VAL A 20 -30.22 -1.09 18.37
C VAL A 20 -30.79 0.02 19.26
N ALA A 21 -31.11 -0.27 20.54
CA ALA A 21 -31.69 0.70 21.46
C ALA A 21 -30.66 1.62 22.14
N ALA A 22 -29.37 1.26 22.15
CA ALA A 22 -28.31 2.05 22.80
C ALA A 22 -27.78 3.20 21.95
N VAL A 23 -27.98 3.19 20.62
CA VAL A 23 -27.49 4.21 19.72
C VAL A 23 -28.44 5.41 19.54
N ALA A 24 -29.68 5.30 20.00
CA ALA A 24 -30.70 6.32 19.78
C ALA A 24 -30.87 7.33 20.94
N SER A 25 -30.13 7.21 22.06
CA SER A 25 -30.39 8.03 23.26
C SER A 25 -29.41 9.17 23.55
N ASP A 26 -28.32 9.34 22.76
CA ASP A 26 -27.30 10.36 23.04
C ASP A 26 -27.26 11.57 22.08
N SER A 27 -28.21 11.70 21.15
CA SER A 27 -28.22 12.81 20.19
C SER A 27 -29.18 13.98 20.54
N ALA A 28 -29.69 14.06 21.78
CA ALA A 28 -30.61 15.12 22.16
C ALA A 28 -30.22 15.78 23.48
N LYS A 29 -29.04 16.42 23.56
CA LYS A 29 -28.73 17.45 24.56
C LYS A 29 -27.49 18.24 24.15
N SER A 30 -27.66 19.31 23.37
CA SER A 30 -26.94 20.57 23.50
C SER A 30 -27.36 21.53 22.36
N ALA A 31 -28.46 22.21 22.63
CA ALA A 31 -28.76 23.49 22.00
C ALA A 31 -29.25 24.37 23.13
N ASP A 32 -28.44 25.27 23.60
CA ASP A 32 -28.73 26.63 24.03
C ASP A 32 -27.53 27.20 24.77
N THR A 33 -26.91 28.16 24.19
CA THR A 33 -26.52 29.44 24.78
C THR A 33 -25.74 30.23 23.70
N ALA A 34 -26.48 31.19 23.19
CA ALA A 34 -25.93 32.25 22.37
C ALA A 34 -25.44 33.39 23.28
N ASP A 35 -24.61 34.21 22.66
CA ASP A 35 -24.35 35.64 22.92
C ASP A 35 -23.09 36.00 23.75
N THR A 36 -22.15 36.59 23.16
CA THR A 36 -21.85 38.01 23.10
C THR A 36 -20.47 38.33 22.50
N ALA A 37 -20.53 39.26 21.61
CA ALA A 37 -19.52 40.03 20.93
C ALA A 37 -18.20 40.35 21.68
N ASN A 38 -17.09 40.37 20.92
CA ASN A 38 -16.31 41.63 20.82
C ASN A 38 -15.39 41.65 19.59
N SER A 39 -15.59 42.69 18.83
CA SER A 39 -14.75 43.18 17.74
C SER A 39 -13.49 43.82 18.31
N ALA A 40 -12.34 43.58 17.69
CA ALA A 40 -11.21 44.50 17.75
C ALA A 40 -10.45 44.43 16.42
N ASP A 41 -10.59 45.52 15.67
CA ASP A 41 -9.73 45.94 14.58
C ASP A 41 -8.25 45.97 14.98
N PHE A 42 -7.37 45.53 14.09
CA PHE A 42 -6.07 46.21 13.98
C PHE A 42 -5.64 46.25 12.51
N ALA A 43 -5.40 47.50 12.16
CA ALA A 43 -5.06 48.01 10.84
C ALA A 43 -3.62 47.68 10.42
N ASP A 44 -3.50 47.64 9.11
CA ASP A 44 -2.43 47.97 8.20
C ASP A 44 -1.25 48.80 8.77
N THR A 45 -0.02 48.36 8.48
CA THR A 45 1.09 49.26 8.11
C THR A 45 2.07 48.54 7.20
N ALA A 46 2.07 48.95 5.94
CA ALA A 46 3.21 48.83 5.03
C ALA A 46 4.26 49.87 5.41
N ASP A 47 5.54 49.61 5.31
CA ASP A 47 6.46 50.39 4.49
C ASP A 47 7.94 49.94 4.53
N THR A 48 8.52 49.92 3.33
CA THR A 48 9.83 50.39 2.82
C THR A 48 11.11 49.68 3.24
N ALA A 49 11.67 48.98 2.33
CA ALA A 49 12.77 49.29 1.37
C ALA A 49 14.15 49.65 1.95
N ASP A 50 15.12 49.02 1.36
CA ASP A 50 16.43 49.49 0.92
C ASP A 50 17.64 49.36 1.89
N SER A 51 18.61 48.60 1.51
CA SER A 51 19.86 49.03 0.85
C SER A 51 20.96 47.99 0.95
N ALA A 52 21.54 47.76 -0.18
CA ALA A 52 22.78 47.00 -0.43
C ALA A 52 23.99 47.77 0.17
N LYS A 53 25.00 47.02 0.63
CA LYS A 53 26.41 47.42 0.41
C LYS A 53 27.37 46.22 0.48
N SER A 54 28.09 46.13 -0.60
CA SER A 54 29.27 45.31 -0.83
C SER A 54 30.47 45.74 0.04
N ALA A 55 31.32 44.78 0.41
CA ALA A 55 32.75 45.07 0.60
C ALA A 55 33.59 43.83 0.26
N LYS A 56 34.58 44.10 -0.55
CA LYS A 56 35.61 43.25 -1.17
C LYS A 56 36.74 42.91 -0.19
N SER A 57 37.36 41.74 -0.50
CA SER A 57 38.80 41.49 -0.62
C SER A 57 39.71 41.56 0.61
N ALA A 58 40.44 40.48 0.88
CA ALA A 58 41.88 40.45 0.60
C ALA A 58 42.50 39.09 0.91
N ASN A 59 43.29 38.63 -0.02
CA ASN A 59 44.24 37.51 0.03
C ASN A 59 45.36 37.82 1.03
N THR A 60 45.87 36.77 1.71
CA THR A 60 47.32 36.58 1.89
C THR A 60 47.63 35.11 2.15
N ALA A 61 48.42 34.57 1.27
CA ALA A 61 49.10 33.28 1.43
C ALA A 61 50.31 33.41 2.39
N LYS A 62 50.54 32.41 3.18
CA LYS A 62 51.91 32.03 3.63
C LYS A 62 51.99 30.53 3.87
N SER A 63 53.04 30.01 3.30
CA SER A 63 53.54 28.62 3.22
C SER A 63 54.12 28.10 4.56
N ALA A 64 54.09 26.82 4.70
CA ALA A 64 55.18 25.85 4.94
C ALA A 64 55.00 24.91 6.13
N ASP A 65 55.06 23.64 5.73
CA ASP A 65 55.64 22.47 6.40
C ASP A 65 55.32 22.13 7.88
N SER A 66 54.67 20.97 8.02
CA SER A 66 55.24 19.83 8.76
C SER A 66 54.26 18.62 8.65
N ALA A 67 54.83 17.48 8.20
CA ALA A 67 54.13 16.20 8.18
C ALA A 67 53.87 15.75 9.64
N ASP A 68 52.58 15.48 9.91
CA ASP A 68 52.23 14.65 11.06
C ASP A 68 51.13 13.65 10.64
N SER A 69 51.42 12.39 10.86
CA SER A 69 50.60 11.24 10.60
C SER A 69 49.37 11.24 11.52
N SER A 70 48.30 11.86 11.10
CA SER A 70 47.00 11.75 11.78
C SER A 70 46.09 10.76 11.02
N SER A 71 45.75 9.72 11.76
CA SER A 71 44.69 8.76 11.48
C SER A 71 43.48 9.44 10.83
N VAL A 72 43.12 9.00 9.63
CA VAL A 72 41.85 9.38 8.97
C VAL A 72 40.73 8.82 9.85
N VAL A 73 40.17 9.67 10.70
CA VAL A 73 38.86 9.43 11.29
C VAL A 73 37.89 9.50 10.16
N PHE A 74 37.36 8.34 9.70
CA PHE A 74 36.18 8.29 8.88
C PHE A 74 35.07 9.00 9.64
N GLY A 75 34.77 10.21 9.25
CA GLY A 75 33.67 10.99 9.78
C GLY A 75 32.37 10.18 9.64
N SER A 76 31.58 10.16 10.69
CA SER A 76 30.21 9.65 10.65
C SER A 76 29.53 10.16 9.38
N CYS A 77 28.91 9.24 8.61
CA CYS A 77 28.00 9.64 7.54
C CYS A 77 27.09 10.75 8.06
N PRO A 78 26.93 11.84 7.31
CA PRO A 78 25.98 12.88 7.70
C PRO A 78 24.61 12.23 7.87
N ILE A 79 23.94 12.54 8.97
CA ILE A 79 22.54 12.18 9.19
C ILE A 79 21.79 12.67 7.94
N PRO A 80 20.95 11.84 7.28
CA PRO A 80 20.17 12.29 6.15
C PRO A 80 19.37 13.52 6.55
N VAL A 81 19.67 14.66 5.96
CA VAL A 81 18.89 15.88 6.17
C VAL A 81 17.72 15.80 5.19
N PHE A 82 16.52 15.79 5.70
CA PHE A 82 15.32 15.87 4.88
C PHE A 82 15.41 17.10 3.97
N GLU A 83 15.57 16.89 2.67
CA GLU A 83 15.87 17.96 1.72
C GLU A 83 14.66 18.87 1.46
N HIS A 84 13.44 18.36 1.64
CA HIS A 84 12.19 19.08 1.38
C HIS A 84 11.69 19.78 2.64
N ARG A 85 11.49 21.10 2.56
CA ARG A 85 10.90 21.89 3.66
C ARG A 85 9.37 21.80 3.74
N GLN A 86 8.73 21.22 2.74
CA GLN A 86 7.27 21.09 2.63
C GLN A 86 6.94 19.71 2.05
N ILE A 87 5.79 19.19 2.43
CA ILE A 87 5.25 17.97 1.83
C ILE A 87 4.87 18.26 0.37
N VAL A 88 5.33 17.38 -0.53
CA VAL A 88 4.96 17.38 -1.95
C VAL A 88 4.26 16.05 -2.29
N LEU A 89 3.56 15.99 -3.42
CA LEU A 89 2.79 14.80 -3.82
C LEU A 89 3.62 13.52 -3.84
N GLY A 90 4.88 13.60 -4.27
CA GLY A 90 5.79 12.45 -4.31
C GLY A 90 6.08 11.80 -2.95
N HIS A 91 5.78 12.45 -1.81
CA HIS A 91 5.88 11.83 -0.49
C HIS A 91 4.78 10.78 -0.23
N GLY A 92 3.75 10.74 -1.06
CA GLY A 92 2.67 9.75 -0.99
C GLY A 92 2.72 8.67 -2.07
N SER A 93 3.78 8.64 -2.90
CA SER A 93 3.83 7.79 -4.10
C SER A 93 4.34 6.35 -3.88
N GLY A 94 4.75 5.98 -2.66
CA GLY A 94 5.40 4.68 -2.39
C GLY A 94 6.86 4.62 -2.83
N GLY A 95 7.44 5.74 -3.34
CA GLY A 95 8.82 5.81 -3.81
C GLY A 95 9.83 6.28 -2.74
N LYS A 96 10.99 6.73 -3.20
CA LYS A 96 12.10 7.16 -2.33
C LYS A 96 11.73 8.26 -1.35
N LEU A 97 10.90 9.24 -1.79
CA LEU A 97 10.45 10.33 -0.92
C LEU A 97 9.53 9.83 0.20
N THR A 98 8.69 8.83 -0.07
CA THR A 98 7.85 8.19 0.95
C THR A 98 8.72 7.48 1.98
N SER A 99 9.70 6.69 1.53
CA SER A 99 10.63 5.99 2.42
C SER A 99 11.42 6.97 3.28
N GLU A 100 11.91 8.08 2.70
CA GLU A 100 12.63 9.13 3.43
C GLU A 100 11.75 9.77 4.51
N LEU A 101 10.49 10.06 4.21
CA LEU A 101 9.52 10.59 5.18
C LEU A 101 9.29 9.60 6.34
N ILE A 102 9.14 8.31 6.03
CA ILE A 102 8.96 7.26 7.03
C ILE A 102 10.21 7.14 7.90
N ASP A 103 11.39 7.01 7.30
CA ASP A 103 12.66 6.79 7.99
C ASP A 103 13.08 7.99 8.86
N THR A 104 12.73 9.22 8.47
CA THR A 104 13.20 10.43 9.16
C THR A 104 12.20 11.03 10.14
N ILE A 105 10.90 10.79 9.98
CA ILE A 105 9.85 11.42 10.79
C ILE A 105 9.04 10.36 11.56
N PHE A 106 8.48 9.36 10.87
CA PHE A 106 7.53 8.44 11.51
C PHE A 106 8.22 7.38 12.35
N LEU A 107 9.24 6.70 11.84
CA LEU A 107 9.95 5.67 12.59
C LEU A 107 10.66 6.22 13.83
N PRO A 108 11.33 7.40 13.82
CA PRO A 108 11.89 7.97 15.02
C PRO A 108 10.86 8.32 16.10
N ALA A 109 9.62 8.63 15.69
CA ALA A 109 8.55 9.00 16.61
C ALA A 109 7.75 7.80 17.13
N PHE A 110 7.51 6.80 16.31
CA PHE A 110 6.58 5.69 16.60
C PHE A 110 7.26 4.31 16.58
N GLY A 111 8.54 4.20 16.22
CA GLY A 111 9.26 2.95 16.05
C GLY A 111 9.13 2.03 17.27
N ASN A 112 8.87 0.77 16.97
CA ASN A 112 8.77 -0.32 17.93
C ASN A 112 8.99 -1.66 17.19
N PRO A 113 9.27 -2.78 17.87
CA PRO A 113 9.61 -4.05 17.22
C PRO A 113 8.55 -4.62 16.26
N ILE A 114 7.31 -4.13 16.30
CA ILE A 114 6.26 -4.54 15.38
C ILE A 114 6.32 -3.67 14.12
N LEU A 115 6.34 -2.34 14.30
CA LEU A 115 6.39 -1.39 13.19
C LEU A 115 7.70 -1.48 12.40
N ASP A 116 8.82 -1.77 13.07
CA ASP A 116 10.15 -1.89 12.45
C ASP A 116 10.26 -3.02 11.41
N LYS A 117 9.28 -3.94 11.38
CA LYS A 117 9.20 -4.98 10.33
C LYS A 117 8.82 -4.44 8.96
N MET A 118 8.11 -3.32 8.93
CA MET A 118 7.66 -2.68 7.67
C MET A 118 6.94 -3.64 6.71
N ASP A 119 6.20 -4.61 7.25
CA ASP A 119 5.28 -5.46 6.50
C ASP A 119 3.99 -4.68 6.18
N ASP A 120 3.16 -5.14 5.25
CA ASP A 120 1.89 -4.48 4.86
C ASP A 120 0.91 -4.40 6.04
N GLN A 121 1.07 -5.29 7.03
CA GLN A 121 0.26 -5.36 8.24
C GLN A 121 1.10 -5.59 9.49
N ALA A 122 0.59 -5.16 10.62
CA ALA A 122 1.15 -5.51 11.93
C ALA A 122 0.66 -6.89 12.38
N VAL A 123 1.57 -7.75 12.85
CA VAL A 123 1.22 -9.04 13.47
C VAL A 123 1.23 -8.89 14.98
N LEU A 124 0.03 -9.00 15.59
CA LEU A 124 -0.19 -8.85 17.02
C LEU A 124 -0.43 -10.22 17.68
N ARG A 125 -0.11 -10.33 18.98
CA ARG A 125 -0.46 -11.50 19.80
C ARG A 125 -1.32 -11.08 20.97
N ILE A 126 -2.55 -11.61 21.02
CA ILE A 126 -3.52 -11.34 22.10
C ILE A 126 -4.03 -12.67 22.61
N ASN A 127 -3.75 -12.98 23.88
CA ASN A 127 -4.17 -14.23 24.54
C ASN A 127 -3.83 -15.51 23.76
N GLY A 128 -2.65 -15.52 23.11
CA GLY A 128 -2.20 -16.65 22.32
C GLY A 128 -2.63 -16.61 20.84
N THR A 129 -3.67 -15.87 20.50
CA THR A 129 -4.14 -15.69 19.12
C THR A 129 -3.23 -14.71 18.38
N ARG A 130 -2.88 -15.02 17.13
CA ARG A 130 -2.16 -14.15 16.22
C ARG A 130 -3.16 -13.39 15.35
N LEU A 131 -3.05 -12.06 15.36
CA LEU A 131 -3.91 -11.18 14.58
C LEU A 131 -3.06 -10.40 13.59
N ALA A 132 -3.56 -10.24 12.37
CA ALA A 132 -3.11 -9.22 11.44
C ALA A 132 -3.95 -7.95 11.64
N PHE A 133 -3.32 -6.79 11.61
CA PHE A 133 -3.95 -5.49 11.76
C PHE A 133 -3.30 -4.51 10.79
N THR A 134 -4.09 -3.86 9.95
CA THR A 134 -3.63 -2.87 8.99
C THR A 134 -4.57 -1.69 8.89
N THR A 135 -4.09 -0.58 8.35
CA THR A 135 -4.89 0.59 7.98
C THR A 135 -4.34 1.20 6.70
N ASP A 136 -5.25 1.60 5.81
CA ASP A 136 -4.91 2.22 4.56
C ASP A 136 -5.85 3.39 4.23
N SER A 137 -5.37 4.34 3.42
CA SER A 137 -6.11 5.54 3.03
C SER A 137 -6.12 5.68 1.52
N PHE A 138 -7.31 5.84 0.95
CA PHE A 138 -7.56 5.80 -0.48
C PHE A 138 -7.92 7.17 -1.03
N VAL A 139 -7.19 7.55 -2.09
CA VAL A 139 -7.34 8.80 -2.83
C VAL A 139 -7.19 8.50 -4.31
N VAL A 140 -8.28 8.46 -5.05
CA VAL A 140 -8.27 8.18 -6.49
C VAL A 140 -9.08 9.20 -7.27
N THR A 141 -8.54 9.64 -8.40
CA THR A 141 -9.22 10.54 -9.33
C THR A 141 -9.04 10.02 -10.76
N PRO A 142 -10.17 9.73 -11.48
CA PRO A 142 -11.57 9.86 -11.06
C PRO A 142 -12.00 8.77 -10.05
N ILE A 143 -13.03 9.04 -9.24
CA ILE A 143 -13.53 8.12 -8.20
C ILE A 143 -14.21 6.87 -8.78
N PHE A 144 -14.64 6.90 -10.04
CA PHE A 144 -15.13 5.76 -10.82
C PHE A 144 -14.24 5.58 -12.03
N PHE A 145 -13.83 4.36 -12.32
CA PHE A 145 -12.92 4.03 -13.41
C PHE A 145 -13.24 2.65 -14.00
N PRO A 146 -12.73 2.31 -15.17
CA PRO A 146 -12.93 0.99 -15.75
C PRO A 146 -12.43 -0.12 -14.81
N GLY A 147 -13.32 -1.04 -14.45
CA GLY A 147 -13.02 -2.16 -13.56
C GLY A 147 -13.21 -1.92 -12.07
N GLY A 148 -13.55 -0.67 -11.64
CA GLY A 148 -13.76 -0.40 -10.22
C GLY A 148 -14.13 1.04 -9.87
N ASP A 149 -14.04 1.34 -8.60
CA ASP A 149 -14.21 2.65 -7.99
C ASP A 149 -13.46 2.73 -6.65
N ILE A 150 -13.41 3.93 -6.06
CA ILE A 150 -12.73 4.15 -4.78
C ILE A 150 -13.24 3.26 -3.65
N GLY A 151 -14.53 2.90 -3.65
CA GLY A 151 -15.11 2.02 -2.64
C GLY A 151 -14.61 0.58 -2.78
N ARG A 152 -14.48 0.09 -4.02
CA ARG A 152 -13.94 -1.24 -4.30
C ARG A 152 -12.49 -1.36 -3.88
N ILE A 153 -11.63 -0.40 -4.24
CA ILE A 153 -10.22 -0.44 -3.82
C ILE A 153 -10.07 -0.28 -2.31
N ALA A 154 -10.91 0.53 -1.64
CA ALA A 154 -10.83 0.73 -0.20
C ALA A 154 -11.10 -0.54 0.62
N VAL A 155 -11.98 -1.41 0.14
CA VAL A 155 -12.22 -2.71 0.79
C VAL A 155 -11.12 -3.70 0.40
N ASN A 156 -10.84 -3.83 -0.90
CA ASN A 156 -9.93 -4.86 -1.39
C ASN A 156 -8.49 -4.61 -0.94
N GLY A 157 -7.98 -3.37 -0.96
CA GLY A 157 -6.62 -3.04 -0.51
C GLY A 157 -6.39 -3.48 0.94
N THR A 158 -7.26 -3.06 1.86
CA THR A 158 -7.13 -3.46 3.28
C THR A 158 -7.28 -4.98 3.49
N VAL A 159 -8.15 -5.64 2.72
CA VAL A 159 -8.27 -7.12 2.74
C VAL A 159 -7.00 -7.77 2.22
N ASN A 160 -6.40 -7.22 1.17
CA ASN A 160 -5.17 -7.73 0.56
C ASN A 160 -3.99 -7.60 1.53
N ASP A 161 -3.80 -6.44 2.17
CA ASP A 161 -2.79 -6.25 3.20
C ASP A 161 -2.87 -7.33 4.30
N LEU A 162 -4.08 -7.57 4.83
CA LEU A 162 -4.26 -8.62 5.83
C LEU A 162 -3.87 -10.00 5.28
N ALA A 163 -4.26 -10.29 4.03
CA ALA A 163 -3.97 -11.56 3.38
C ALA A 163 -2.48 -11.78 3.13
N MET A 164 -1.66 -10.72 2.95
CA MET A 164 -0.22 -10.84 2.72
C MET A 164 0.52 -11.48 3.91
N SER A 165 -0.03 -11.47 5.12
CA SER A 165 0.48 -12.27 6.26
C SER A 165 -0.03 -13.71 6.31
N GLY A 166 -0.87 -14.12 5.35
CA GLY A 166 -1.61 -15.37 5.39
C GLY A 166 -2.78 -15.34 6.37
N ALA A 167 -3.23 -14.15 6.80
CA ALA A 167 -4.38 -14.02 7.67
C ALA A 167 -5.67 -14.24 6.89
N ARG A 168 -6.68 -14.76 7.60
CA ARG A 168 -8.07 -14.72 7.18
C ARG A 168 -8.68 -13.39 7.65
N PRO A 169 -9.00 -12.44 6.76
CA PRO A 169 -9.65 -11.18 7.11
C PRO A 169 -11.02 -11.43 7.74
N LEU A 170 -11.42 -10.61 8.71
CA LEU A 170 -12.69 -10.76 9.45
C LEU A 170 -13.52 -9.49 9.43
N TYR A 171 -12.96 -8.40 9.92
CA TYR A 171 -13.67 -7.15 10.14
C TYR A 171 -12.91 -5.96 9.59
N LEU A 172 -13.67 -5.00 9.08
CA LEU A 172 -13.19 -3.70 8.65
C LEU A 172 -13.91 -2.57 9.38
N SER A 173 -13.22 -1.46 9.55
CA SER A 173 -13.82 -0.15 9.76
C SER A 173 -13.70 0.69 8.49
N ALA A 174 -14.56 1.71 8.32
CA ALA A 174 -14.43 2.68 7.24
C ALA A 174 -14.70 4.10 7.73
N ALA A 175 -13.77 5.01 7.49
CA ALA A 175 -13.93 6.42 7.75
C ALA A 175 -13.93 7.21 6.43
N PHE A 176 -14.84 8.20 6.34
CA PHE A 176 -15.07 9.00 5.15
C PHE A 176 -14.77 10.47 5.43
N ILE A 177 -14.00 11.11 4.55
CA ILE A 177 -13.91 12.57 4.46
C ILE A 177 -14.54 12.96 3.13
N LEU A 178 -15.70 13.60 3.19
CA LEU A 178 -16.51 13.99 2.04
C LEU A 178 -16.32 15.48 1.76
N GLU A 179 -16.20 15.84 0.50
CA GLU A 179 -16.18 17.24 0.11
C GLU A 179 -17.62 17.74 -0.11
N GLU A 180 -17.92 18.94 0.40
CA GLU A 180 -19.18 19.62 0.16
C GLU A 180 -19.45 19.80 -1.34
N GLY A 181 -20.57 19.24 -1.81
CA GLY A 181 -20.96 19.24 -3.22
C GLY A 181 -20.80 17.89 -3.91
N LEU A 182 -20.24 16.88 -3.25
CA LEU A 182 -20.32 15.48 -3.71
C LEU A 182 -21.79 15.07 -3.85
N ALA A 183 -22.16 14.51 -5.00
CA ALA A 183 -23.51 14.02 -5.21
C ALA A 183 -23.81 12.82 -4.27
N VAL A 184 -24.97 12.86 -3.60
CA VAL A 184 -25.39 11.77 -2.70
C VAL A 184 -25.53 10.45 -3.48
N GLU A 185 -25.89 10.51 -4.75
CA GLU A 185 -25.99 9.32 -5.60
C GLU A 185 -24.63 8.69 -5.88
N ASP A 186 -23.58 9.49 -6.07
CA ASP A 186 -22.21 8.96 -6.22
C ASP A 186 -21.73 8.32 -4.91
N LEU A 187 -22.02 8.93 -3.76
CA LEU A 187 -21.74 8.30 -2.45
C LEU A 187 -22.48 6.97 -2.30
N ARG A 188 -23.78 6.89 -2.74
CA ARG A 188 -24.53 5.62 -2.71
C ARG A 188 -23.86 4.54 -3.55
N ARG A 189 -23.40 4.88 -4.76
CA ARG A 189 -22.69 3.94 -5.65
C ARG A 189 -21.40 3.43 -5.01
N VAL A 190 -20.61 4.33 -4.41
CA VAL A 190 -19.38 3.97 -3.69
C VAL A 190 -19.67 3.02 -2.53
N VAL A 191 -20.66 3.33 -1.69
CA VAL A 191 -21.02 2.50 -0.52
C VAL A 191 -21.55 1.14 -0.95
N GLU A 192 -22.35 1.09 -2.03
CA GLU A 192 -22.85 -0.18 -2.56
C GLU A 192 -21.71 -1.04 -3.13
N SER A 193 -20.73 -0.42 -3.79
CA SER A 193 -19.52 -1.09 -4.26
C SER A 193 -18.71 -1.66 -3.07
N MET A 194 -18.55 -0.89 -2.00
CA MET A 194 -17.90 -1.37 -0.76
C MET A 194 -18.65 -2.57 -0.16
N ARG A 195 -19.99 -2.49 -0.11
CA ARG A 195 -20.83 -3.60 0.39
C ARG A 195 -20.63 -4.87 -0.44
N ALA A 196 -20.62 -4.74 -1.77
CA ALA A 196 -20.42 -5.86 -2.67
C ALA A 196 -19.02 -6.48 -2.50
N SER A 197 -17.97 -5.65 -2.43
CA SER A 197 -16.59 -6.10 -2.24
C SER A 197 -16.39 -6.77 -0.89
N ALA A 198 -17.00 -6.24 0.18
CA ALA A 198 -16.95 -6.86 1.50
C ALA A 198 -17.63 -8.24 1.53
N ALA A 199 -18.77 -8.37 0.84
CA ALA A 199 -19.46 -9.65 0.69
C ALA A 199 -18.64 -10.66 -0.12
N GLU A 200 -17.99 -10.22 -1.22
CA GLU A 200 -17.09 -11.04 -2.03
C GLU A 200 -15.88 -11.54 -1.21
N ALA A 201 -15.27 -10.66 -0.40
CA ALA A 201 -14.14 -10.99 0.45
C ALA A 201 -14.52 -11.77 1.72
N GLY A 202 -15.81 -11.87 2.05
CA GLY A 202 -16.29 -12.52 3.27
C GLY A 202 -16.00 -11.75 4.55
N VAL A 203 -15.88 -10.41 4.49
CA VAL A 203 -15.62 -9.52 5.63
C VAL A 203 -16.82 -8.67 5.96
N GLN A 204 -16.86 -8.13 7.18
CA GLN A 204 -17.94 -7.24 7.65
C GLN A 204 -17.35 -5.87 8.01
N LEU A 205 -18.01 -4.79 7.55
CA LEU A 205 -17.77 -3.45 8.06
C LEU A 205 -18.56 -3.30 9.37
N VAL A 206 -17.84 -3.07 10.47
CA VAL A 206 -18.43 -3.11 11.82
C VAL A 206 -18.46 -1.76 12.54
N THR A 207 -17.72 -0.76 12.05
CA THR A 207 -17.69 0.59 12.59
C THR A 207 -17.17 1.59 11.56
N GLY A 208 -17.33 2.89 11.80
CA GLY A 208 -16.84 3.92 10.91
C GLY A 208 -17.03 5.32 11.46
N ASP A 209 -16.60 6.32 10.70
CA ASP A 209 -16.81 7.75 10.98
C ASP A 209 -17.05 8.51 9.67
N THR A 210 -17.61 9.73 9.74
CA THR A 210 -17.83 10.59 8.58
C THR A 210 -17.57 12.03 8.95
N LYS A 211 -16.76 12.70 8.12
CA LYS A 211 -16.54 14.15 8.21
C LYS A 211 -16.83 14.78 6.84
N VAL A 212 -17.25 16.05 6.87
CA VAL A 212 -17.45 16.84 5.65
C VAL A 212 -16.52 18.04 5.71
N VAL A 213 -15.80 18.27 4.60
CA VAL A 213 -14.93 19.43 4.41
C VAL A 213 -15.54 20.39 3.39
N ASN A 214 -15.16 21.66 3.46
CA ASN A 214 -15.66 22.68 2.54
C ASN A 214 -15.24 22.38 1.10
N ARG A 215 -16.04 22.85 0.15
CA ARG A 215 -15.74 22.75 -1.29
C ARG A 215 -14.34 23.29 -1.63
N GLY A 216 -13.58 22.57 -2.46
CA GLY A 216 -12.20 22.91 -2.84
C GLY A 216 -11.15 22.55 -1.77
N LYS A 217 -11.54 21.74 -0.74
CA LYS A 217 -10.63 21.28 0.33
C LYS A 217 -10.43 19.76 0.33
N GLY A 218 -10.95 19.07 -0.66
CA GLY A 218 -10.81 17.64 -0.85
C GLY A 218 -10.80 17.27 -2.34
N ASP A 219 -10.74 15.96 -2.63
CA ASP A 219 -10.89 15.37 -3.97
C ASP A 219 -12.21 14.58 -4.03
N GLN A 220 -13.32 15.22 -3.70
CA GLN A 220 -14.66 14.65 -3.60
C GLN A 220 -14.82 13.72 -2.39
N ILE A 221 -14.03 12.66 -2.26
CA ILE A 221 -14.11 11.68 -1.19
C ILE A 221 -12.71 11.10 -0.91
N PHE A 222 -12.37 11.00 0.37
CA PHE A 222 -11.28 10.19 0.89
C PHE A 222 -11.87 9.07 1.75
N ILE A 223 -11.33 7.87 1.65
CA ILE A 223 -11.75 6.72 2.43
C ILE A 223 -10.54 6.16 3.17
N THR A 224 -10.67 5.97 4.49
CA THR A 224 -9.68 5.24 5.28
C THR A 224 -10.35 3.99 5.82
N THR A 225 -9.75 2.83 5.56
CA THR A 225 -10.19 1.55 6.10
C THR A 225 -9.15 0.98 7.04
N THR A 226 -9.60 0.28 8.06
CA THR A 226 -8.76 -0.46 8.99
C THR A 226 -9.28 -1.87 9.10
N GLY A 227 -8.39 -2.85 9.07
CA GLY A 227 -8.77 -4.26 9.03
C GLY A 227 -8.15 -5.09 10.15
N VAL A 228 -8.87 -6.15 10.53
CA VAL A 228 -8.41 -7.18 11.45
C VAL A 228 -8.65 -8.56 10.84
N GLY A 229 -7.62 -9.40 10.91
CA GLY A 229 -7.67 -10.82 10.49
C GLY A 229 -7.02 -11.74 11.51
N VAL A 230 -7.26 -13.03 11.38
CA VAL A 230 -6.63 -14.08 12.20
C VAL A 230 -5.61 -14.82 11.36
N ILE A 231 -4.42 -15.04 11.93
CA ILE A 231 -3.34 -15.83 11.33
C ILE A 231 -3.33 -17.20 12.01
N GLU A 232 -3.54 -18.26 11.23
CA GLU A 232 -3.53 -19.64 11.71
C GLU A 232 -2.15 -20.05 12.24
N ASP A 233 -2.13 -21.07 13.12
CA ASP A 233 -0.89 -21.64 13.62
C ASP A 233 -0.09 -22.30 12.48
N GLY A 234 1.22 -22.11 12.50
CA GLY A 234 2.11 -22.62 11.45
C GLY A 234 2.31 -21.70 10.25
N VAL A 235 1.46 -20.68 10.06
CA VAL A 235 1.65 -19.65 9.04
C VAL A 235 2.64 -18.61 9.57
N ASN A 236 3.72 -18.33 8.84
CA ASN A 236 4.71 -17.34 9.22
C ASN A 236 5.31 -16.68 7.96
N ILE A 237 4.71 -15.58 7.56
CA ILE A 237 5.00 -14.85 6.32
C ILE A 237 5.44 -13.45 6.69
N SER A 238 6.61 -13.01 6.20
CA SER A 238 7.18 -11.69 6.45
C SER A 238 8.30 -11.41 5.47
N ALA A 239 8.57 -10.13 5.17
CA ALA A 239 9.58 -9.72 4.20
C ALA A 239 11.01 -10.17 4.58
N ASP A 240 11.32 -10.26 5.88
CA ASP A 240 12.62 -10.70 6.40
C ASP A 240 12.91 -12.20 6.22
N ARG A 241 11.94 -12.99 5.72
CA ARG A 241 12.07 -14.43 5.57
C ARG A 241 12.47 -14.89 4.18
N ALA A 242 12.59 -14.01 3.20
CA ALA A 242 13.08 -14.37 1.88
C ALA A 242 14.49 -14.96 1.96
N ARG A 243 14.72 -16.09 1.29
CA ARG A 243 15.97 -16.89 1.35
C ARG A 243 16.60 -17.05 -0.01
N ILE A 244 17.92 -17.18 -0.05
CA ILE A 244 18.66 -17.48 -1.26
C ILE A 244 18.16 -18.78 -1.87
N GLY A 245 17.84 -18.78 -3.16
CA GLY A 245 17.28 -19.92 -3.90
C GLY A 245 15.77 -19.85 -4.09
N ASP A 246 15.05 -19.09 -3.26
CA ASP A 246 13.60 -18.92 -3.40
C ASP A 246 13.22 -18.43 -4.79
N LYS A 247 12.03 -18.80 -5.24
CA LYS A 247 11.44 -18.31 -6.48
C LYS A 247 10.47 -17.18 -6.21
N ILE A 248 10.46 -16.22 -7.13
CA ILE A 248 9.56 -15.07 -7.12
C ILE A 248 8.41 -15.39 -8.05
N ILE A 249 7.19 -15.54 -7.50
CA ILE A 249 5.97 -15.80 -8.27
C ILE A 249 5.11 -14.54 -8.25
N LEU A 250 4.64 -14.12 -9.42
CA LEU A 250 3.68 -13.05 -9.61
C LEU A 250 2.34 -13.66 -10.01
N SER A 251 1.23 -13.20 -9.42
CA SER A 251 -0.09 -13.83 -9.61
C SER A 251 -0.74 -13.57 -10.98
N GLY A 252 -0.23 -12.65 -11.80
CA GLY A 252 -0.80 -12.39 -13.13
C GLY A 252 -0.24 -11.15 -13.80
N TYR A 253 -1.00 -10.59 -14.77
CA TYR A 253 -0.63 -9.43 -15.53
C TYR A 253 -0.51 -8.18 -14.66
N ILE A 254 0.52 -7.36 -14.91
CA ILE A 254 0.78 -6.10 -14.17
C ILE A 254 0.40 -4.86 -14.99
N GLY A 255 0.18 -3.76 -14.25
CA GLY A 255 -0.04 -2.43 -14.79
C GLY A 255 -1.48 -2.13 -15.20
N ASP A 256 -2.37 -3.10 -15.10
CA ASP A 256 -3.78 -2.93 -15.50
C ASP A 256 -4.45 -1.79 -14.71
N HIS A 257 -4.27 -1.72 -13.37
CA HIS A 257 -4.91 -0.69 -12.55
C HIS A 257 -4.45 0.72 -12.90
N GLY A 258 -3.15 0.97 -12.80
CA GLY A 258 -2.62 2.31 -13.06
C GLY A 258 -2.92 2.80 -14.47
N MET A 259 -2.88 1.91 -15.47
CA MET A 259 -3.21 2.28 -16.85
C MET A 259 -4.72 2.48 -17.06
N ALA A 260 -5.60 1.78 -16.33
CA ALA A 260 -7.04 2.04 -16.35
C ALA A 260 -7.38 3.45 -15.83
N ILE A 261 -6.73 3.86 -14.74
CA ILE A 261 -6.90 5.22 -14.19
C ILE A 261 -6.33 6.27 -15.15
N MET A 262 -5.11 6.07 -15.64
CA MET A 262 -4.44 7.05 -16.51
C MET A 262 -5.14 7.21 -17.85
N SER A 263 -5.61 6.12 -18.46
CA SER A 263 -6.35 6.21 -19.74
C SER A 263 -7.60 7.05 -19.60
N GLN A 264 -8.34 6.90 -18.50
CA GLN A 264 -9.52 7.72 -18.24
C GLN A 264 -9.17 9.18 -17.89
N ARG A 265 -8.11 9.39 -17.12
CA ARG A 265 -7.66 10.73 -16.72
C ARG A 265 -7.16 11.55 -17.90
N GLU A 266 -6.38 10.94 -18.78
CA GLU A 266 -5.81 11.58 -19.96
C GLU A 266 -6.76 11.47 -21.20
N ASN A 267 -7.95 10.87 -21.02
CA ASN A 267 -8.93 10.65 -22.09
C ASN A 267 -8.33 9.92 -23.29
N LEU A 268 -7.53 8.88 -23.00
CA LEU A 268 -6.86 8.04 -24.00
C LEU A 268 -7.76 6.85 -24.36
N GLU A 269 -8.00 6.65 -25.64
CA GLU A 269 -8.67 5.48 -26.16
C GLU A 269 -7.63 4.50 -26.73
N PHE A 270 -7.59 3.28 -26.18
CA PHE A 270 -6.75 2.20 -26.69
C PHE A 270 -7.59 1.15 -27.42
N GLU A 271 -6.99 0.47 -28.39
CA GLU A 271 -7.58 -0.74 -28.99
C GLU A 271 -7.66 -1.82 -27.90
N GLY A 272 -8.87 -2.01 -27.33
CA GLY A 272 -9.12 -2.86 -26.16
C GLY A 272 -9.22 -2.04 -24.86
N ALA A 273 -10.33 -2.20 -24.16
CA ALA A 273 -10.55 -1.51 -22.89
C ALA A 273 -9.55 -2.04 -21.83
N ILE A 274 -8.70 -1.15 -21.28
CA ILE A 274 -7.89 -1.44 -20.10
C ILE A 274 -8.80 -1.24 -18.88
N ALA A 275 -8.98 -2.29 -18.09
CA ALA A 275 -9.76 -2.25 -16.84
C ALA A 275 -8.87 -2.57 -15.66
N SER A 276 -9.13 -1.92 -14.52
CA SER A 276 -8.44 -2.19 -13.27
C SER A 276 -8.54 -3.68 -12.88
N ASP A 277 -7.46 -4.19 -12.36
CA ASP A 277 -7.35 -5.54 -11.80
C ASP A 277 -7.86 -5.65 -10.35
N CYS A 278 -8.48 -4.59 -9.82
CA CYS A 278 -8.91 -4.50 -8.42
C CYS A 278 -9.76 -5.71 -8.00
N ALA A 279 -9.24 -6.49 -7.04
CA ALA A 279 -9.85 -7.73 -6.55
C ALA A 279 -9.35 -8.10 -5.15
N SER A 280 -10.17 -8.83 -4.38
CA SER A 280 -9.78 -9.41 -3.09
C SER A 280 -8.94 -10.67 -3.30
N LEU A 281 -7.72 -10.69 -2.76
CA LEU A 281 -6.75 -11.78 -2.92
C LEU A 281 -6.82 -12.84 -1.82
N ASN A 282 -7.62 -12.63 -0.78
CA ASN A 282 -7.69 -13.53 0.36
C ASN A 282 -8.09 -14.97 -0.01
N GLY A 283 -8.94 -15.15 -1.02
CA GLY A 283 -9.27 -16.48 -1.56
C GLY A 283 -8.08 -17.16 -2.24
N LEU A 284 -7.34 -16.43 -3.07
CA LEU A 284 -6.11 -16.94 -3.70
C LEU A 284 -5.05 -17.32 -2.65
N VAL A 285 -4.88 -16.49 -1.62
CA VAL A 285 -3.95 -16.77 -0.52
C VAL A 285 -4.39 -18.01 0.26
N ALA A 286 -5.68 -18.17 0.56
CA ALA A 286 -6.19 -19.37 1.22
C ALA A 286 -5.87 -20.63 0.41
N ASP A 287 -6.13 -20.63 -0.91
CA ASP A 287 -5.79 -21.73 -1.80
C ASP A 287 -4.28 -22.05 -1.80
N MET A 288 -3.42 -21.04 -1.73
CA MET A 288 -1.97 -21.21 -1.67
C MET A 288 -1.53 -21.86 -0.35
N LEU A 289 -2.14 -21.47 0.78
CA LEU A 289 -1.85 -22.04 2.10
C LEU A 289 -2.33 -23.48 2.25
N GLU A 290 -3.36 -23.90 1.52
CA GLU A 290 -3.89 -25.26 1.48
C GLU A 290 -3.09 -26.21 0.56
N THR A 291 -1.95 -25.78 0.01
CA THR A 291 -1.11 -26.62 -0.86
C THR A 291 -0.71 -27.93 -0.15
N PRO A 292 -1.09 -29.13 -0.65
CA PRO A 292 -1.25 -30.34 0.16
C PRO A 292 0.02 -31.00 0.67
N SER A 293 1.20 -30.70 0.11
CA SER A 293 2.34 -31.63 0.19
C SER A 293 3.14 -31.61 1.49
N PHE A 294 2.96 -30.62 2.43
CA PHE A 294 3.91 -30.45 3.53
C PHE A 294 3.38 -30.20 4.95
N GLY A 295 2.10 -30.18 5.18
CA GLY A 295 1.55 -30.07 6.55
C GLY A 295 1.85 -28.76 7.31
N THR A 296 2.71 -27.90 6.78
CA THR A 296 3.01 -26.54 7.29
C THR A 296 3.22 -25.58 6.13
N ALA A 297 2.83 -24.33 6.27
CA ALA A 297 3.04 -23.28 5.27
C ALA A 297 4.47 -22.68 5.29
N ASP A 298 5.47 -23.39 5.80
CA ASP A 298 6.85 -22.86 5.94
C ASP A 298 7.60 -22.69 4.60
N PHE A 299 7.01 -23.16 3.50
CA PHE A 299 7.51 -22.95 2.15
C PHE A 299 7.20 -21.57 1.58
N LEU A 300 6.21 -20.86 2.14
CA LEU A 300 5.80 -19.53 1.72
C LEU A 300 6.44 -18.51 2.65
N HIS A 301 7.53 -17.90 2.20
CA HIS A 301 8.37 -17.07 3.05
C HIS A 301 7.88 -15.63 3.14
N CYS A 302 7.47 -15.03 2.00
CA CYS A 302 6.98 -13.66 1.94
C CYS A 302 5.86 -13.54 0.91
N MET A 303 4.89 -12.71 1.19
CA MET A 303 3.91 -12.19 0.21
C MET A 303 3.78 -10.69 0.37
N ARG A 304 3.58 -10.00 -0.72
CA ARG A 304 3.30 -8.55 -0.80
C ARG A 304 2.42 -8.28 -2.02
N ASP A 305 1.53 -7.32 -1.93
CA ASP A 305 0.81 -6.80 -3.08
C ASP A 305 1.53 -5.57 -3.66
N PRO A 306 1.85 -5.60 -4.96
CA PRO A 306 2.61 -4.53 -5.61
C PRO A 306 1.72 -3.35 -5.99
N THR A 307 1.23 -2.60 -4.99
CA THR A 307 0.42 -1.41 -5.16
C THR A 307 1.26 -0.20 -5.62
N ARG A 308 1.36 0.88 -4.89
CA ARG A 308 2.16 2.05 -5.27
C ARG A 308 3.64 1.71 -5.46
N GLY A 309 4.22 2.21 -6.55
CA GLY A 309 5.60 1.88 -6.94
C GLY A 309 5.74 0.51 -7.63
N GLY A 310 4.66 -0.26 -7.73
CA GLY A 310 4.57 -1.51 -8.48
C GLY A 310 5.52 -2.60 -8.02
N VAL A 311 5.72 -3.57 -8.89
CA VAL A 311 6.58 -4.75 -8.65
C VAL A 311 8.03 -4.35 -8.30
N ALA A 312 8.56 -3.30 -8.94
CA ALA A 312 9.94 -2.88 -8.73
C ALA A 312 10.20 -2.41 -7.30
N THR A 313 9.35 -1.52 -6.77
CA THR A 313 9.49 -1.00 -5.40
C THR A 313 9.26 -2.09 -4.37
N THR A 314 8.20 -2.88 -4.52
CA THR A 314 7.87 -3.97 -3.59
C THR A 314 9.00 -5.00 -3.47
N LEU A 315 9.59 -5.43 -4.60
CA LEU A 315 10.72 -6.35 -4.56
C LEU A 315 11.99 -5.71 -3.97
N HIS A 316 12.22 -4.41 -4.20
CA HIS A 316 13.34 -3.70 -3.60
C HIS A 316 13.22 -3.65 -2.07
N GLU A 317 12.02 -3.40 -1.54
CA GLU A 317 11.75 -3.41 -0.11
C GLU A 317 12.01 -4.78 0.51
N ILE A 318 11.51 -5.85 -0.11
CA ILE A 318 11.77 -7.22 0.34
C ILE A 318 13.27 -7.52 0.31
N ALA A 319 13.97 -7.19 -0.79
CA ALA A 319 15.41 -7.42 -0.93
C ALA A 319 16.23 -6.69 0.15
N LYS A 320 15.85 -5.45 0.47
CA LYS A 320 16.47 -4.63 1.52
C LYS A 320 16.25 -5.25 2.91
N HIS A 321 15.00 -5.65 3.23
CA HIS A 321 14.66 -6.23 4.54
C HIS A 321 15.32 -7.59 4.76
N ALA A 322 15.23 -8.50 3.79
CA ALA A 322 15.84 -9.82 3.86
C ALA A 322 17.37 -9.78 3.66
N ARG A 323 17.93 -8.65 3.20
CA ARG A 323 19.36 -8.50 2.86
C ARG A 323 19.84 -9.50 1.81
N VAL A 324 19.03 -9.71 0.78
CA VAL A 324 19.29 -10.60 -0.34
C VAL A 324 19.27 -9.82 -1.66
N GLY A 325 19.84 -10.36 -2.71
CA GLY A 325 19.64 -9.88 -4.07
C GLY A 325 18.46 -10.58 -4.74
N MET A 326 17.89 -9.97 -5.76
CA MET A 326 16.84 -10.56 -6.59
C MET A 326 17.17 -10.40 -8.06
N VAL A 327 16.92 -11.45 -8.86
CA VAL A 327 17.12 -11.43 -10.30
C VAL A 327 15.83 -11.80 -11.01
N LEU A 328 15.27 -10.86 -11.74
CA LEU A 328 14.09 -11.05 -12.58
C LEU A 328 14.48 -11.42 -14.01
N ARG A 329 13.54 -12.03 -14.74
CA ARG A 329 13.61 -12.30 -16.17
C ARG A 329 12.50 -11.55 -16.89
N GLU A 330 12.86 -10.54 -17.67
CA GLU A 330 11.92 -9.66 -18.37
C GLU A 330 10.85 -10.44 -19.14
N GLN A 331 11.27 -11.45 -19.91
CA GLN A 331 10.38 -12.28 -20.74
C GLN A 331 9.38 -13.13 -19.92
N SER A 332 9.59 -13.28 -18.60
CA SER A 332 8.72 -14.06 -17.71
C SER A 332 7.67 -13.19 -17.03
N ILE A 333 7.76 -11.87 -17.15
CA ILE A 333 6.85 -10.93 -16.49
C ILE A 333 5.61 -10.75 -17.39
N PRO A 334 4.43 -11.15 -16.95
CA PRO A 334 3.22 -10.99 -17.76
C PRO A 334 2.77 -9.52 -17.79
N VAL A 335 2.80 -8.93 -18.97
CA VAL A 335 2.26 -7.59 -19.27
C VAL A 335 1.34 -7.72 -20.48
N ARG A 336 0.13 -7.14 -20.40
CA ARG A 336 -0.78 -7.12 -21.54
C ARG A 336 -0.25 -6.20 -22.64
N GLU A 337 -0.49 -6.56 -23.89
CA GLU A 337 -0.04 -5.75 -25.04
C GLU A 337 -0.64 -4.32 -24.99
N SER A 338 -1.91 -4.19 -24.59
CA SER A 338 -2.56 -2.89 -24.41
C SER A 338 -1.91 -2.05 -23.30
N VAL A 339 -1.50 -2.67 -22.19
CA VAL A 339 -0.79 -2.00 -21.08
C VAL A 339 0.61 -1.61 -21.50
N GLN A 340 1.31 -2.51 -22.20
CA GLN A 340 2.64 -2.22 -22.74
C GLN A 340 2.59 -1.01 -23.67
N GLY A 341 1.66 -0.98 -24.63
CA GLY A 341 1.50 0.14 -25.56
C GLY A 341 1.10 1.44 -24.84
N ALA A 342 0.25 1.38 -23.82
CA ALA A 342 -0.12 2.54 -23.02
C ALA A 342 1.10 3.10 -22.24
N CYS A 343 1.89 2.24 -21.64
CA CYS A 343 3.12 2.63 -20.94
C CYS A 343 4.15 3.26 -21.90
N GLU A 344 4.33 2.67 -23.09
CA GLU A 344 5.25 3.23 -24.11
C GLU A 344 4.81 4.62 -24.57
N LEU A 345 3.50 4.82 -24.79
CA LEU A 345 2.95 6.12 -25.17
C LEU A 345 3.15 7.19 -24.09
N LEU A 346 3.01 6.82 -22.82
CA LEU A 346 3.15 7.72 -21.68
C LEU A 346 4.59 7.84 -21.15
N GLY A 347 5.54 7.06 -21.69
CA GLY A 347 6.92 7.01 -21.20
C GLY A 347 7.06 6.36 -19.83
N LEU A 348 6.16 5.43 -19.49
CA LEU A 348 6.12 4.70 -18.23
C LEU A 348 6.70 3.30 -18.39
N ASP A 349 7.14 2.72 -17.25
CA ASP A 349 7.57 1.33 -17.19
C ASP A 349 6.53 0.52 -16.40
N PRO A 350 5.96 -0.56 -16.97
CA PRO A 350 4.93 -1.38 -16.31
C PRO A 350 5.34 -1.90 -14.92
N LEU A 351 6.63 -2.09 -14.68
CA LEU A 351 7.15 -2.56 -13.39
C LEU A 351 6.91 -1.59 -12.22
N TYR A 352 6.71 -0.31 -12.53
CA TYR A 352 6.44 0.73 -11.52
C TYR A 352 4.98 1.16 -11.45
N VAL A 353 4.14 0.59 -12.31
CA VAL A 353 2.70 0.87 -12.34
C VAL A 353 2.01 0.08 -11.24
N ALA A 354 1.13 0.76 -10.49
CA ALA A 354 0.38 0.17 -9.39
C ALA A 354 -0.61 -0.90 -9.85
N ASN A 355 -0.82 -1.90 -8.98
CA ASN A 355 -1.78 -2.99 -9.14
C ASN A 355 -2.64 -3.07 -7.89
N GLU A 356 -3.92 -3.41 -8.03
CA GLU A 356 -4.88 -3.49 -6.91
C GLU A 356 -5.50 -4.89 -6.74
N GLY A 357 -4.96 -5.87 -7.47
CA GLY A 357 -5.44 -7.26 -7.43
C GLY A 357 -4.37 -8.26 -7.85
N LYS A 358 -3.10 -7.97 -7.50
CA LYS A 358 -1.95 -8.84 -7.73
C LYS A 358 -1.18 -9.04 -6.45
N LEU A 359 -0.49 -10.19 -6.36
CA LEU A 359 0.47 -10.46 -5.31
C LEU A 359 1.78 -11.00 -5.87
N LEU A 360 2.84 -10.72 -5.13
CA LEU A 360 4.16 -11.33 -5.23
C LEU A 360 4.29 -12.34 -4.10
N ALA A 361 4.74 -13.55 -4.42
CA ALA A 361 5.04 -14.59 -3.44
C ALA A 361 6.51 -15.03 -3.57
N ILE A 362 7.21 -15.08 -2.45
CA ILE A 362 8.56 -15.61 -2.34
C ILE A 362 8.45 -17.00 -1.74
N VAL A 363 8.77 -18.01 -2.53
CA VAL A 363 8.47 -19.42 -2.27
C VAL A 363 9.73 -20.26 -2.37
N ALA A 364 9.92 -21.20 -1.45
CA ALA A 364 11.00 -22.17 -1.49
C ALA A 364 11.05 -22.88 -2.86
N ASP A 365 12.25 -23.04 -3.43
CA ASP A 365 12.43 -23.56 -4.80
C ASP A 365 11.72 -24.91 -5.02
N GLU A 366 11.84 -25.80 -4.05
CA GLU A 366 11.23 -27.13 -4.09
C GLU A 366 9.70 -27.12 -4.14
N MET A 367 9.05 -26.03 -3.70
CA MET A 367 7.60 -25.90 -3.67
C MET A 367 7.05 -24.96 -4.77
N ALA A 368 7.92 -24.22 -5.44
CA ALA A 368 7.52 -23.18 -6.37
C ALA A 368 6.61 -23.67 -7.51
N ALA A 369 6.90 -24.86 -8.05
CA ALA A 369 6.10 -25.44 -9.13
C ALA A 369 4.69 -25.87 -8.64
N GLU A 370 4.59 -26.39 -7.41
CA GLU A 370 3.32 -26.81 -6.83
C GLU A 370 2.46 -25.60 -6.45
N VAL A 371 3.05 -24.60 -5.79
CA VAL A 371 2.37 -23.34 -5.46
C VAL A 371 1.89 -22.63 -6.73
N LEU A 372 2.73 -22.53 -7.77
CA LEU A 372 2.32 -21.99 -9.07
C LEU A 372 1.13 -22.76 -9.67
N ALA A 373 1.16 -24.08 -9.61
CA ALA A 373 0.06 -24.90 -10.12
C ALA A 373 -1.24 -24.68 -9.31
N GLN A 374 -1.13 -24.50 -7.99
CA GLN A 374 -2.25 -24.19 -7.12
C GLN A 374 -2.82 -22.79 -7.42
N MET A 375 -1.96 -21.77 -7.51
CA MET A 375 -2.38 -20.41 -7.90
C MET A 375 -3.15 -20.41 -9.21
N ARG A 376 -2.69 -21.16 -10.22
CA ARG A 376 -3.33 -21.21 -11.55
C ARG A 376 -4.71 -21.85 -11.58
N ARG A 377 -5.12 -22.54 -10.53
CA ARG A 377 -6.49 -23.08 -10.38
C ARG A 377 -7.47 -21.99 -9.95
N HIS A 378 -6.98 -20.99 -9.22
CA HIS A 378 -7.78 -19.85 -8.80
C HIS A 378 -7.94 -18.83 -9.94
N PRO A 379 -9.12 -18.22 -10.15
CA PRO A 379 -9.34 -17.23 -11.23
C PRO A 379 -8.33 -16.09 -11.25
N LEU A 380 -7.96 -15.55 -10.07
CA LEU A 380 -7.00 -14.44 -9.91
C LEU A 380 -5.53 -14.85 -10.06
N GLY A 381 -5.24 -16.14 -10.07
CA GLY A 381 -3.89 -16.68 -10.25
C GLY A 381 -3.70 -17.42 -11.58
N ARG A 382 -4.70 -17.42 -12.48
CA ARG A 382 -4.66 -18.17 -13.75
C ARG A 382 -3.42 -17.87 -14.58
N ASP A 383 -3.00 -16.60 -14.61
CA ASP A 383 -1.89 -16.11 -15.40
C ASP A 383 -0.61 -15.96 -14.54
N ALA A 384 -0.55 -16.63 -13.38
CA ALA A 384 0.61 -16.60 -12.50
C ALA A 384 1.86 -17.14 -13.19
N ALA A 385 3.01 -16.53 -12.87
CA ALA A 385 4.29 -16.88 -13.46
C ALA A 385 5.44 -16.77 -12.45
N ILE A 386 6.44 -17.65 -12.57
CA ILE A 386 7.73 -17.46 -11.90
C ILE A 386 8.51 -16.43 -12.69
N ILE A 387 8.69 -15.23 -12.09
CA ILE A 387 9.32 -14.09 -12.75
C ILE A 387 10.81 -13.93 -12.42
N GLY A 388 11.31 -14.61 -11.39
CA GLY A 388 12.68 -14.46 -10.92
C GLY A 388 13.04 -15.37 -9.77
N GLU A 389 14.19 -15.06 -9.17
CA GLU A 389 14.75 -15.83 -8.04
C GLU A 389 15.53 -14.92 -7.08
N VAL A 390 15.61 -15.35 -5.83
CA VAL A 390 16.40 -14.72 -4.76
C VAL A 390 17.83 -15.24 -4.83
N VAL A 391 18.81 -14.33 -4.82
CA VAL A 391 20.24 -14.65 -4.99
C VAL A 391 21.09 -14.08 -3.86
N ALA A 392 22.31 -14.63 -3.68
CA ALA A 392 23.28 -14.09 -2.72
C ALA A 392 23.95 -12.81 -3.20
N ASP A 393 24.08 -12.64 -4.51
CA ASP A 393 24.79 -11.51 -5.12
C ASP A 393 23.94 -10.23 -4.99
N HIS A 394 24.63 -9.09 -4.79
CA HIS A 394 24.00 -7.76 -4.73
C HIS A 394 22.89 -7.62 -3.67
N PRO A 395 23.16 -7.87 -2.37
CA PRO A 395 22.15 -7.75 -1.30
C PRO A 395 21.48 -6.38 -1.28
N GLY A 396 20.14 -6.36 -1.16
CA GLY A 396 19.32 -5.15 -1.20
C GLY A 396 19.07 -4.58 -2.60
N MET A 397 19.45 -5.29 -3.67
CA MET A 397 19.24 -4.85 -5.03
C MET A 397 18.36 -5.81 -5.82
N VAL A 398 17.61 -5.25 -6.76
CA VAL A 398 16.82 -5.99 -7.74
C VAL A 398 17.40 -5.78 -9.13
N LEU A 399 17.76 -6.85 -9.80
CA LEU A 399 18.29 -6.86 -11.15
C LEU A 399 17.29 -7.51 -12.10
N MET A 400 17.20 -7.05 -13.33
CA MET A 400 16.40 -7.67 -14.38
C MET A 400 17.29 -8.05 -15.57
N LYS A 401 17.25 -9.32 -15.96
CA LYS A 401 17.85 -9.81 -17.20
C LYS A 401 16.91 -9.48 -18.36
N THR A 402 17.39 -8.64 -19.27
CA THR A 402 16.60 -8.19 -20.42
C THR A 402 16.55 -9.22 -21.53
N GLY A 403 15.52 -9.20 -22.36
CA GLY A 403 15.35 -10.09 -23.51
C GLY A 403 16.47 -10.01 -24.55
N ILE A 404 17.24 -8.94 -24.57
CA ILE A 404 18.39 -8.72 -25.48
C ILE A 404 19.75 -9.10 -24.84
N GLY A 405 19.73 -9.72 -23.63
CA GLY A 405 20.94 -10.23 -22.96
C GLY A 405 21.65 -9.23 -22.04
N GLY A 406 21.12 -8.03 -21.85
CA GLY A 406 21.64 -7.06 -20.87
C GLY A 406 21.14 -7.34 -19.45
N THR A 407 21.68 -6.59 -18.48
CA THR A 407 21.16 -6.55 -17.09
C THR A 407 20.84 -5.10 -16.74
N ARG A 408 19.64 -4.87 -16.22
CA ARG A 408 19.15 -3.58 -15.74
C ARG A 408 18.96 -3.64 -14.22
N VAL A 409 19.38 -2.60 -13.51
CA VAL A 409 19.05 -2.42 -12.11
C VAL A 409 17.63 -1.83 -12.02
N LEU A 410 16.79 -2.41 -11.18
CA LEU A 410 15.50 -1.86 -10.82
C LEU A 410 15.67 -1.15 -9.46
N ASP A 411 15.64 0.17 -9.48
CA ASP A 411 15.79 1.00 -8.29
C ASP A 411 14.42 1.57 -7.88
N VAL A 412 14.30 2.03 -6.62
CA VAL A 412 13.10 2.72 -6.15
C VAL A 412 13.00 4.06 -6.86
N MET A 413 11.81 4.37 -7.36
CA MET A 413 11.58 5.60 -8.09
C MET A 413 11.78 6.85 -7.24
N PHE A 414 12.40 7.85 -7.85
CA PHE A 414 12.48 9.19 -7.31
C PHE A 414 11.31 10.03 -7.84
N GLY A 415 10.40 10.43 -6.97
CA GLY A 415 9.23 11.23 -7.36
C GLY A 415 8.00 10.38 -7.68
N GLU A 416 6.96 11.04 -8.17
CA GLU A 416 5.65 10.47 -8.44
C GLU A 416 5.46 10.25 -9.94
N GLN A 417 5.17 8.99 -10.35
CA GLN A 417 4.77 8.71 -11.73
C GLN A 417 3.26 8.84 -11.92
N LEU A 418 2.49 8.36 -10.95
CA LEU A 418 1.05 8.19 -11.07
C LEU A 418 0.34 8.71 -9.80
N PRO A 419 0.06 10.03 -9.69
CA PRO A 419 -0.59 10.59 -8.52
C PRO A 419 -2.04 10.15 -8.39
N ARG A 420 -2.50 9.89 -7.15
CA ARG A 420 -3.91 9.64 -6.80
C ARG A 420 -4.53 8.49 -7.61
N ILE A 421 -3.94 7.32 -7.55
CA ILE A 421 -4.45 6.12 -8.23
C ILE A 421 -5.04 5.09 -7.28
N CYS A 422 -4.74 5.21 -5.98
CA CYS A 422 -5.28 4.33 -4.94
C CYS A 422 -5.51 5.08 -3.62
#